data_3e3a5c9aafae9806442699375b2dc2fe
#
_entry.id   3e3a5c9aafae9806442699375b2dc2fe
#
_cell.length_a   1.000
_cell.length_b   1.000
_cell.length_c   1.000
_cell.angle_alpha   90.00
_cell.angle_beta   90.00
_cell.angle_gamma   90.00
#
_symmetry.space_group_name_H-M   'P 1'
#
loop_
_entity.id
_entity.type
_entity.pdbx_description
1 polymer ?
#
loop_
_entity_poly.entity_id
_entity_poly.type
_entity_poly.pdbx_seq_one_letter_code
_entity_poly.pdbx_strand_id
1 'polypeptide(L)'
;GGTQTTAVRRNGHYLLNGTKRFITHGGVGEVFVVTAVTDPGAGTRGISSFIVTKHCCDLTEAAKVGCGHDDAIVPMPGFRSGRKEDKLGWRASDTRELIMEDVEVPAENLLGPEGKGFANFMKTLDTGRIGIAALSIGLAQGALDEAVNYASTRRQFGKAIAEFQGVHFSLADIATELEAGRHLVYHAAWLAQNGHGYSKEAAMAK
;
A
#
# COMPACT_ATOMS: atom_id res chain seq x y z
N GLY A 1 8.57 5.95 -15.30
CA GLY A 1 8.51 4.78 -14.47
C GLY A 1 9.17 3.58 -15.11
N GLY A 2 9.84 2.75 -14.33
CA GLY A 2 10.52 1.54 -14.80
C GLY A 2 9.60 0.32 -14.92
N THR A 3 8.31 0.51 -15.26
CA THR A 3 7.37 -0.61 -15.45
C THR A 3 7.77 -1.40 -16.68
N GLN A 4 8.07 -2.69 -16.49
CA GLN A 4 8.44 -3.63 -17.56
C GLN A 4 7.30 -4.60 -17.91
N THR A 5 6.29 -4.73 -17.04
CA THR A 5 5.10 -5.53 -17.30
C THR A 5 4.38 -4.96 -18.52
N THR A 6 4.05 -5.79 -19.49
CA THR A 6 3.36 -5.42 -20.72
C THR A 6 1.90 -5.87 -20.71
N ALA A 7 1.05 -5.18 -21.45
CA ALA A 7 -0.32 -5.57 -21.72
C ALA A 7 -0.62 -5.37 -23.21
N VAL A 8 -0.79 -6.46 -23.93
CA VAL A 8 -1.04 -6.45 -25.39
C VAL A 8 -2.50 -6.76 -25.64
N ARG A 9 -3.22 -5.87 -26.33
CA ARG A 9 -4.64 -6.06 -26.65
C ARG A 9 -4.82 -7.11 -27.74
N ARG A 10 -5.67 -8.12 -27.49
CA ARG A 10 -6.05 -9.18 -28.44
C ARG A 10 -7.51 -9.58 -28.25
N ASN A 11 -8.30 -9.58 -29.31
CA ASN A 11 -9.66 -10.15 -29.34
C ASN A 11 -10.57 -9.78 -28.15
N GLY A 12 -10.56 -8.51 -27.72
CA GLY A 12 -11.38 -8.05 -26.59
C GLY A 12 -10.77 -8.26 -25.21
N HIS A 13 -9.56 -8.82 -25.11
CA HIS A 13 -8.79 -9.02 -23.88
C HIS A 13 -7.44 -8.33 -23.96
N TYR A 14 -6.75 -8.23 -22.82
CA TYR A 14 -5.35 -7.89 -22.73
C TYR A 14 -4.55 -9.10 -22.23
N LEU A 15 -3.43 -9.41 -22.90
CA LEU A 15 -2.46 -10.39 -22.40
C LEU A 15 -1.41 -9.66 -21.57
N LEU A 16 -1.35 -9.97 -20.30
CA LEU A 16 -0.40 -9.40 -19.36
C LEU A 16 0.80 -10.33 -19.18
N ASN A 17 2.00 -9.76 -19.33
CA ASN A 17 3.27 -10.46 -19.15
C ASN A 17 4.22 -9.63 -18.28
N GLY A 18 4.79 -10.26 -17.25
CA GLY A 18 5.80 -9.65 -16.38
C GLY A 18 5.66 -10.01 -14.91
N THR A 19 6.53 -9.40 -14.10
CA THR A 19 6.57 -9.66 -12.64
C THR A 19 6.40 -8.35 -11.88
N LYS A 20 5.62 -8.39 -10.81
CA LYS A 20 5.51 -7.31 -9.80
C LYS A 20 6.17 -7.78 -8.52
N ARG A 21 7.04 -6.97 -7.94
CA ARG A 21 7.79 -7.31 -6.73
C ARG A 21 7.27 -6.57 -5.50
N PHE A 22 7.52 -7.16 -4.35
CA PHE A 22 7.20 -6.59 -3.04
C PHE A 22 5.71 -6.24 -2.88
N ILE A 23 4.84 -7.12 -3.38
CA ILE A 23 3.39 -6.89 -3.30
C ILE A 23 2.87 -7.36 -1.95
N THR A 24 2.33 -6.41 -1.18
CA THR A 24 1.62 -6.68 0.06
C THR A 24 0.39 -7.52 -0.22
N HIS A 25 0.18 -8.55 0.60
CA HIS A 25 -0.86 -9.55 0.43
C HIS A 25 -0.78 -10.35 -0.89
N GLY A 26 0.40 -10.40 -1.53
CA GLY A 26 0.59 -11.11 -2.80
C GLY A 26 0.23 -12.60 -2.75
N GLY A 27 0.31 -13.24 -1.58
CA GLY A 27 -0.09 -14.64 -1.40
C GLY A 27 -1.55 -14.85 -0.98
N VAL A 28 -2.13 -13.90 -0.23
CA VAL A 28 -3.46 -14.01 0.37
C VAL A 28 -4.52 -13.11 -0.29
N GLY A 29 -4.08 -12.12 -1.08
CA GLY A 29 -4.99 -11.26 -1.83
C GLY A 29 -5.62 -11.98 -3.01
N GLU A 30 -6.86 -11.64 -3.34
CA GLU A 30 -7.64 -12.23 -4.43
C GLU A 30 -7.75 -11.29 -5.63
N VAL A 31 -7.72 -9.98 -5.39
CA VAL A 31 -7.86 -8.94 -6.42
C VAL A 31 -6.69 -7.98 -6.35
N PHE A 32 -6.10 -7.70 -7.49
CA PHE A 32 -4.93 -6.83 -7.61
C PHE A 32 -5.17 -5.74 -8.67
N VAL A 33 -4.72 -4.52 -8.37
CA VAL A 33 -4.60 -3.48 -9.40
C VAL A 33 -3.18 -3.50 -9.93
N VAL A 34 -3.04 -3.89 -11.19
CA VAL A 34 -1.76 -4.07 -11.88
C VAL A 34 -1.55 -2.97 -12.92
N THR A 35 -0.41 -2.29 -12.86
CA THR A 35 0.01 -1.36 -13.93
C THR A 35 0.83 -2.10 -14.99
N ALA A 36 0.52 -1.90 -16.27
CA ALA A 36 1.26 -2.49 -17.37
C ALA A 36 1.42 -1.51 -18.53
N VAL A 37 2.44 -1.71 -19.34
CA VAL A 37 2.71 -0.91 -20.53
C VAL A 37 1.80 -1.38 -21.67
N THR A 38 0.91 -0.51 -22.13
CA THR A 38 0.06 -0.72 -23.30
C THR A 38 0.62 -0.03 -24.55
N ASP A 39 1.39 1.06 -24.39
CA ASP A 39 2.10 1.74 -25.46
C ASP A 39 3.57 2.02 -25.05
N PRO A 40 4.53 1.21 -25.50
CA PRO A 40 5.95 1.38 -25.14
C PRO A 40 6.54 2.72 -25.57
N GLY A 41 5.99 3.35 -26.63
CA GLY A 41 6.49 4.62 -27.18
C GLY A 41 6.07 5.86 -26.40
N ALA A 42 5.03 5.77 -25.58
CA ALA A 42 4.42 6.92 -24.90
C ALA A 42 4.97 7.20 -23.47
N GLY A 43 5.98 6.47 -23.02
CA GLY A 43 6.57 6.65 -21.68
C GLY A 43 5.54 6.43 -20.57
N THR A 44 5.39 7.37 -19.63
CA THR A 44 4.41 7.26 -18.54
C THR A 44 2.96 7.32 -19.02
N ARG A 45 2.71 7.91 -20.19
CA ARG A 45 1.38 7.95 -20.81
C ARG A 45 1.01 6.65 -21.53
N GLY A 46 1.95 5.74 -21.70
CA GLY A 46 1.73 4.41 -22.23
C GLY A 46 1.45 3.35 -21.15
N ILE A 47 1.26 3.76 -19.88
CA ILE A 47 0.98 2.84 -18.78
C ILE A 47 -0.52 2.87 -18.46
N SER A 48 -1.13 1.70 -18.40
CA SER A 48 -2.54 1.48 -18.04
C SER A 48 -2.64 0.68 -16.73
N SER A 49 -3.79 0.75 -16.07
CA SER A 49 -4.08 -0.03 -14.85
C SER A 49 -5.15 -1.06 -15.16
N PHE A 50 -5.01 -2.25 -14.62
CA PHE A 50 -5.92 -3.38 -14.80
C PHE A 50 -6.33 -3.97 -13.47
N ILE A 51 -7.58 -4.39 -13.36
CA ILE A 51 -8.04 -5.24 -12.27
C ILE A 51 -7.76 -6.69 -12.67
N VAL A 52 -6.91 -7.35 -11.89
CA VAL A 52 -6.51 -8.75 -12.11
C VAL A 52 -6.93 -9.56 -10.91
N THR A 53 -7.66 -10.64 -11.14
CA THR A 53 -8.07 -11.59 -10.11
C THR A 53 -7.12 -12.79 -10.07
N LYS A 54 -6.92 -13.35 -8.91
CA LYS A 54 -6.12 -14.57 -8.73
C LYS A 54 -6.83 -15.83 -9.25
N HIS A 55 -8.14 -15.75 -9.36
CA HIS A 55 -8.99 -16.84 -9.81
C HIS A 55 -9.86 -16.39 -10.98
N CYS A 56 -10.24 -17.33 -11.82
CA CYS A 56 -11.21 -17.12 -12.89
C CYS A 56 -12.61 -17.02 -12.26
N CYS A 57 -13.01 -15.82 -11.86
CA CYS A 57 -14.38 -15.51 -11.53
C CYS A 57 -14.82 -14.29 -12.34
N ASP A 58 -16.02 -14.34 -12.87
CA ASP A 58 -16.68 -13.18 -13.40
C ASP A 58 -16.90 -12.20 -12.23
N LEU A 59 -16.28 -11.02 -12.28
CA LEU A 59 -16.42 -9.99 -11.22
C LEU A 59 -17.89 -9.59 -11.02
N THR A 60 -18.75 -9.77 -12.05
CA THR A 60 -20.19 -9.52 -11.97
C THR A 60 -20.92 -10.59 -11.17
N GLU A 61 -20.46 -11.83 -11.20
CA GLU A 61 -20.98 -12.93 -10.39
C GLU A 61 -20.39 -12.94 -8.98
N ALA A 62 -19.12 -12.63 -8.81
CA ALA A 62 -18.49 -12.54 -7.49
C ALA A 62 -19.12 -11.44 -6.59
N ALA A 63 -19.68 -10.38 -7.20
CA ALA A 63 -20.43 -9.35 -6.49
C ALA A 63 -21.86 -9.80 -6.08
N LYS A 64 -22.43 -10.82 -6.77
CA LYS A 64 -23.79 -11.33 -6.52
C LYS A 64 -23.84 -12.52 -5.59
N VAL A 65 -22.79 -13.32 -5.58
CA VAL A 65 -22.63 -14.49 -4.72
C VAL A 65 -21.54 -14.14 -3.73
N GLY A 66 -21.92 -13.84 -2.48
CA GLY A 66 -20.92 -13.81 -1.41
C GLY A 66 -20.14 -15.11 -1.53
N CYS A 67 -18.84 -15.05 -1.86
CA CYS A 67 -18.01 -16.20 -2.14
C CYS A 67 -18.16 -17.26 -1.03
N GLY A 68 -19.10 -18.17 -1.23
CA GLY A 68 -19.24 -19.39 -0.45
C GLY A 68 -18.07 -20.31 -0.80
N HIS A 69 -17.40 -20.79 0.22
CA HIS A 69 -16.10 -21.44 0.19
C HIS A 69 -15.99 -22.78 -0.54
N ASP A 70 -16.97 -23.26 -1.29
CA ASP A 70 -17.03 -24.69 -1.64
C ASP A 70 -17.17 -25.06 -3.13
N ASP A 71 -17.25 -24.11 -4.06
CA ASP A 71 -17.24 -24.46 -5.49
C ASP A 71 -15.90 -24.10 -6.14
N ALA A 72 -15.36 -25.02 -6.89
CA ALA A 72 -14.01 -25.06 -7.44
C ALA A 72 -13.50 -23.68 -7.94
N ILE A 73 -12.78 -22.97 -7.07
CA ILE A 73 -12.07 -21.74 -7.43
C ILE A 73 -10.98 -22.11 -8.42
N VAL A 74 -11.20 -21.84 -9.71
CA VAL A 74 -10.23 -22.13 -10.77
C VAL A 74 -9.15 -21.06 -10.75
N PRO A 75 -7.88 -21.41 -10.50
CA PRO A 75 -6.79 -20.43 -10.57
C PRO A 75 -6.72 -19.75 -11.94
N MET A 76 -6.41 -18.45 -11.95
CA MET A 76 -6.21 -17.72 -13.19
C MET A 76 -5.01 -18.30 -13.96
N PRO A 77 -5.19 -18.79 -15.20
CA PRO A 77 -4.08 -19.34 -15.98
C PRO A 77 -2.97 -18.30 -16.15
N GLY A 78 -1.72 -18.75 -15.99
CA GLY A 78 -0.55 -17.88 -16.11
C GLY A 78 -0.30 -16.92 -14.94
N PHE A 79 -1.23 -16.80 -13.96
CA PHE A 79 -1.04 -15.98 -12.76
C PHE A 79 -0.57 -16.85 -11.58
N ARG A 80 0.52 -16.43 -10.94
CA ARG A 80 0.99 -17.10 -9.73
C ARG A 80 1.68 -16.13 -8.76
N SER A 81 1.54 -16.42 -7.47
CA SER A 81 2.29 -15.76 -6.41
C SER A 81 3.66 -16.44 -6.24
N GLY A 82 4.71 -15.64 -6.16
CA GLY A 82 6.06 -16.11 -5.86
C GLY A 82 6.25 -16.47 -4.38
N ARG A 83 7.48 -16.73 -3.98
CA ARG A 83 7.81 -17.01 -2.59
C ARG A 83 7.55 -15.80 -1.69
N LYS A 84 7.29 -16.06 -0.41
CA LYS A 84 7.22 -15.02 0.62
C LYS A 84 8.59 -14.38 0.81
N GLU A 85 8.63 -13.05 0.83
CA GLU A 85 9.86 -12.30 1.06
C GLU A 85 10.32 -12.43 2.52
N ASP A 86 11.64 -12.63 2.72
CA ASP A 86 12.26 -12.55 4.04
C ASP A 86 12.58 -11.09 4.35
N LYS A 87 11.78 -10.50 5.25
CA LYS A 87 11.84 -9.07 5.58
C LYS A 87 12.49 -8.83 6.93
N LEU A 88 13.20 -7.69 7.07
CA LEU A 88 13.77 -7.25 8.32
C LEU A 88 12.70 -7.04 9.41
N GLY A 89 11.61 -6.36 9.06
CA GLY A 89 10.45 -6.11 9.92
C GLY A 89 9.13 -6.40 9.21
N TRP A 90 8.03 -6.22 9.92
CA TRP A 90 6.66 -6.49 9.43
C TRP A 90 6.50 -7.90 8.84
N ARG A 91 7.11 -8.88 9.49
CA ARG A 91 7.15 -10.27 9.01
C ARG A 91 5.77 -10.94 8.98
N ALA A 92 4.82 -10.45 9.77
CA ALA A 92 3.44 -10.92 9.75
C ALA A 92 2.69 -10.51 8.46
N SER A 93 3.07 -9.38 7.84
CA SER A 93 2.50 -8.96 6.56
C SER A 93 3.05 -9.84 5.43
N ASP A 94 2.15 -10.53 4.71
CA ASP A 94 2.55 -11.31 3.54
C ASP A 94 3.00 -10.37 2.41
N THR A 95 4.20 -10.61 1.91
CA THR A 95 4.79 -9.84 0.81
C THR A 95 5.41 -10.81 -0.17
N ARG A 96 5.00 -10.74 -1.45
CA ARG A 96 5.47 -11.66 -2.50
C ARG A 96 5.64 -10.97 -3.84
N GLU A 97 6.20 -11.71 -4.79
CA GLU A 97 6.09 -11.39 -6.20
C GLU A 97 4.74 -11.86 -6.76
N LEU A 98 4.23 -11.15 -7.75
CA LEU A 98 3.15 -11.60 -8.63
C LEU A 98 3.75 -11.82 -10.02
N ILE A 99 3.60 -13.00 -10.55
CA ILE A 99 4.14 -13.42 -11.83
C ILE A 99 2.98 -13.65 -12.78
N MET A 100 3.07 -13.03 -13.96
CA MET A 100 2.06 -13.08 -15.01
C MET A 100 2.73 -13.57 -16.29
N GLU A 101 2.24 -14.67 -16.83
CA GLU A 101 2.71 -15.32 -18.05
C GLU A 101 1.49 -15.57 -18.93
N ASP A 102 1.28 -14.70 -19.93
CA ASP A 102 0.11 -14.68 -20.82
C ASP A 102 -1.24 -14.67 -20.07
N VAL A 103 -1.32 -13.90 -18.99
CA VAL A 103 -2.58 -13.75 -18.23
C VAL A 103 -3.59 -12.98 -19.06
N GLU A 104 -4.70 -13.63 -19.39
CA GLU A 104 -5.82 -13.02 -20.11
C GLU A 104 -6.69 -12.19 -19.16
N VAL A 105 -6.76 -10.87 -19.42
CA VAL A 105 -7.57 -9.95 -18.64
C VAL A 105 -8.63 -9.32 -19.57
N PRO A 106 -9.92 -9.43 -19.25
CA PRO A 106 -10.99 -8.82 -20.03
C PRO A 106 -10.79 -7.32 -20.22
N ALA A 107 -11.20 -6.77 -21.37
CA ALA A 107 -10.99 -5.34 -21.67
C ALA A 107 -11.76 -4.42 -20.70
N GLU A 108 -12.89 -4.88 -20.16
CA GLU A 108 -13.68 -4.20 -19.12
C GLU A 108 -12.97 -4.06 -17.78
N ASN A 109 -11.94 -4.89 -17.51
CA ASN A 109 -11.10 -4.79 -16.34
C ASN A 109 -10.03 -3.69 -16.45
N LEU A 110 -9.99 -2.95 -17.56
CA LEU A 110 -9.18 -1.74 -17.66
C LEU A 110 -9.71 -0.68 -16.69
N LEU A 111 -8.89 -0.25 -15.74
CA LEU A 111 -9.26 0.72 -14.72
C LEU A 111 -9.09 2.15 -15.23
N GLY A 112 -10.18 2.75 -15.69
CA GLY A 112 -10.18 4.08 -16.30
C GLY A 112 -9.65 4.08 -17.75
N PRO A 113 -9.37 5.26 -18.34
CA PRO A 113 -8.90 5.34 -19.72
C PRO A 113 -7.50 4.72 -19.89
N GLU A 114 -7.27 4.10 -21.05
CA GLU A 114 -5.96 3.60 -21.44
C GLU A 114 -4.90 4.72 -21.42
N GLY A 115 -3.70 4.41 -20.95
CA GLY A 115 -2.61 5.37 -20.80
C GLY A 115 -2.69 6.26 -19.55
N LYS A 116 -3.69 6.11 -18.68
CA LYS A 116 -3.83 6.87 -17.42
C LYS A 116 -3.41 6.12 -16.16
N GLY A 117 -2.91 4.91 -16.30
CA GLY A 117 -2.54 4.05 -15.17
C GLY A 117 -1.45 4.66 -14.27
N PHE A 118 -0.47 5.35 -14.84
CA PHE A 118 0.55 6.04 -14.03
C PHE A 118 -0.04 7.17 -13.19
N ALA A 119 -0.95 7.98 -13.77
CA ALA A 119 -1.61 9.06 -13.03
C ALA A 119 -2.50 8.52 -11.90
N ASN A 120 -3.23 7.43 -12.17
CA ASN A 120 -4.06 6.74 -11.16
C ASN A 120 -3.19 6.24 -9.99
N PHE A 121 -2.04 5.64 -10.31
CA PHE A 121 -1.10 5.14 -9.31
C PHE A 121 -0.53 6.27 -8.44
N MET A 122 -0.16 7.41 -9.05
CA MET A 122 0.32 8.59 -8.29
C MET A 122 -0.74 9.11 -7.30
N LYS A 123 -2.00 9.20 -7.72
CA LYS A 123 -3.12 9.57 -6.84
C LYS A 123 -3.25 8.62 -5.64
N THR A 124 -3.17 7.32 -5.88
CA THR A 124 -3.23 6.30 -4.83
C THR A 124 -2.07 6.45 -3.84
N LEU A 125 -0.86 6.76 -4.34
CA LEU A 125 0.30 6.98 -3.48
C LEU A 125 0.14 8.22 -2.58
N ASP A 126 -0.46 9.31 -3.07
CA ASP A 126 -0.68 10.51 -2.27
C ASP A 126 -1.60 10.22 -1.07
N THR A 127 -2.69 9.50 -1.29
CA THR A 127 -3.59 9.06 -0.21
C THR A 127 -2.89 8.05 0.72
N GLY A 128 -2.15 7.10 0.16
CA GLY A 128 -1.42 6.10 0.93
C GLY A 128 -0.35 6.70 1.86
N ARG A 129 0.28 7.82 1.48
CA ARG A 129 1.25 8.54 2.33
C ARG A 129 0.61 9.04 3.62
N ILE A 130 -0.60 9.59 3.56
CA ILE A 130 -1.33 10.04 4.76
C ILE A 130 -1.60 8.85 5.69
N GLY A 131 -2.06 7.72 5.15
CA GLY A 131 -2.34 6.51 5.93
C GLY A 131 -1.10 5.95 6.64
N ILE A 132 0.05 5.88 5.94
CA ILE A 132 1.32 5.41 6.52
C ILE A 132 1.86 6.40 7.56
N ALA A 133 1.73 7.71 7.32
CA ALA A 133 2.11 8.72 8.30
C ALA A 133 1.27 8.60 9.58
N ALA A 134 -0.06 8.45 9.47
CA ALA A 134 -0.95 8.23 10.60
C ALA A 134 -0.60 6.97 11.40
N LEU A 135 -0.26 5.86 10.71
CA LEU A 135 0.21 4.63 11.34
C LEU A 135 1.48 4.88 12.16
N SER A 136 2.44 5.62 11.60
CA SER A 136 3.72 5.92 12.28
C SER A 136 3.50 6.77 13.53
N ILE A 137 2.62 7.79 13.45
CA ILE A 137 2.23 8.61 14.61
C ILE A 137 1.57 7.75 15.70
N GLY A 138 0.66 6.83 15.31
CA GLY A 138 0.00 5.94 16.28
C GLY A 138 0.98 5.01 17.00
N LEU A 139 1.93 4.43 16.27
CA LEU A 139 2.99 3.58 16.86
C LEU A 139 3.90 4.38 17.79
N ALA A 140 4.31 5.57 17.37
CA ALA A 140 5.17 6.44 18.18
C ALA A 140 4.46 6.92 19.46
N GLN A 141 3.16 7.23 19.38
CA GLN A 141 2.35 7.57 20.56
C GLN A 141 2.31 6.43 21.55
N GLY A 142 2.00 5.21 21.11
CA GLY A 142 1.98 4.04 22.00
C GLY A 142 3.34 3.78 22.65
N ALA A 143 4.43 3.95 21.91
CA ALA A 143 5.78 3.82 22.47
C ALA A 143 6.10 4.90 23.50
N LEU A 144 5.69 6.14 23.26
CA LEU A 144 5.86 7.25 24.21
C LEU A 144 5.07 7.01 25.50
N ASP A 145 3.81 6.58 25.38
CA ASP A 145 2.93 6.30 26.54
C ASP A 145 3.56 5.22 27.44
N GLU A 146 4.05 4.13 26.86
CA GLU A 146 4.75 3.07 27.58
C GLU A 146 6.07 3.57 28.20
N ALA A 147 6.82 4.39 27.48
CA ALA A 147 8.08 4.95 27.99
C ALA A 147 7.85 5.88 29.17
N VAL A 148 6.85 6.74 29.13
CA VAL A 148 6.46 7.66 30.21
C VAL A 148 6.00 6.86 31.44
N ASN A 149 5.14 5.86 31.24
CA ASN A 149 4.64 5.00 32.31
C ASN A 149 5.81 4.25 32.98
N TYR A 150 6.68 3.62 32.22
CA TYR A 150 7.85 2.93 32.76
C TYR A 150 8.79 3.88 33.48
N ALA A 151 9.12 5.03 32.91
CA ALA A 151 10.01 6.02 33.52
C ALA A 151 9.47 6.57 34.85
N SER A 152 8.15 6.69 34.97
CA SER A 152 7.48 7.15 36.19
C SER A 152 7.48 6.10 37.31
N THR A 153 7.51 4.81 36.96
CA THR A 153 7.42 3.70 37.94
C THR A 153 8.79 3.13 38.29
N ARG A 154 9.72 3.04 37.33
CA ARG A 154 11.07 2.51 37.52
C ARG A 154 11.89 3.44 38.42
N ARG A 155 12.47 2.91 39.48
CA ARG A 155 13.32 3.68 40.42
C ARG A 155 14.77 3.24 40.33
N GLN A 156 15.69 4.22 40.32
CA GLN A 156 17.12 4.05 40.46
C GLN A 156 17.71 5.24 41.23
N PHE A 157 18.78 5.02 41.98
CA PHE A 157 19.42 6.07 42.79
C PHE A 157 18.45 6.83 43.69
N GLY A 158 17.46 6.11 44.28
CA GLY A 158 16.50 6.63 45.26
C GLY A 158 15.28 7.37 44.68
N LYS A 159 15.17 7.55 43.35
CA LYS A 159 14.05 8.27 42.71
C LYS A 159 13.55 7.62 41.43
N ALA A 160 12.42 8.06 40.90
CA ALA A 160 11.94 7.61 39.60
C ALA A 160 12.91 8.06 38.49
N ILE A 161 13.10 7.23 37.47
CA ILE A 161 14.02 7.61 36.39
C ILE A 161 13.52 8.80 35.57
N ALA A 162 12.21 9.07 35.54
CA ALA A 162 11.63 10.27 34.96
C ALA A 162 12.14 11.58 35.60
N GLU A 163 12.65 11.54 36.82
CA GLU A 163 13.19 12.72 37.52
C GLU A 163 14.62 13.08 37.09
N PHE A 164 15.27 12.24 36.27
CA PHE A 164 16.58 12.56 35.70
C PHE A 164 16.41 13.38 34.42
N GLN A 165 17.12 14.51 34.32
CA GLN A 165 17.03 15.43 33.18
C GLN A 165 17.27 14.74 31.83
N GLY A 166 18.24 13.81 31.77
CA GLY A 166 18.51 13.07 30.53
C GLY A 166 17.34 12.24 30.02
N VAL A 167 16.54 11.64 30.92
CA VAL A 167 15.33 10.92 30.57
C VAL A 167 14.17 11.89 30.28
N HIS A 168 13.97 12.85 31.16
CA HIS A 168 12.89 13.83 31.07
C HIS A 168 12.94 14.64 29.78
N PHE A 169 14.10 15.17 29.43
CA PHE A 169 14.27 15.98 28.21
C PHE A 169 14.06 15.15 26.94
N SER A 170 14.57 13.91 26.91
CA SER A 170 14.33 13.02 25.77
C SER A 170 12.84 12.73 25.56
N LEU A 171 12.08 12.50 26.63
CA LEU A 171 10.63 12.29 26.54
C LEU A 171 9.91 13.56 26.07
N ALA A 172 10.32 14.74 26.53
CA ALA A 172 9.74 16.02 26.12
C ALA A 172 10.01 16.32 24.63
N ASP A 173 11.22 16.05 24.15
CA ASP A 173 11.59 16.21 22.75
C ASP A 173 10.74 15.29 21.84
N ILE A 174 10.65 14.00 22.20
CA ILE A 174 9.82 13.02 21.48
C ILE A 174 8.34 13.46 21.46
N ALA A 175 7.80 13.91 22.59
CA ALA A 175 6.42 14.38 22.68
C ALA A 175 6.18 15.58 21.75
N THR A 176 7.13 16.50 21.69
CA THR A 176 7.06 17.70 20.83
C THR A 176 7.11 17.34 19.35
N GLU A 177 8.05 16.48 18.95
CA GLU A 177 8.15 16.01 17.56
C GLU A 177 6.92 15.23 17.12
N LEU A 178 6.38 14.39 18.01
CA LEU A 178 5.18 13.60 17.76
C LEU A 178 3.96 14.49 17.53
N GLU A 179 3.78 15.54 18.34
CA GLU A 179 2.68 16.49 18.18
C GLU A 179 2.82 17.30 16.89
N ALA A 180 4.02 17.75 16.55
CA ALA A 180 4.29 18.42 15.29
C ALA A 180 3.97 17.49 14.08
N GLY A 181 4.39 16.25 14.13
CA GLY A 181 4.09 15.23 13.12
C GLY A 181 2.57 14.99 12.98
N ARG A 182 1.85 14.92 14.11
CA ARG A 182 0.38 14.78 14.14
C ARG A 182 -0.32 15.90 13.39
N HIS A 183 0.11 17.15 13.61
CA HIS A 183 -0.44 18.31 12.90
C HIS A 183 -0.19 18.24 11.39
N LEU A 184 0.98 17.78 10.94
CA LEU A 184 1.26 17.59 9.52
C LEU A 184 0.32 16.54 8.89
N VAL A 185 0.09 15.41 9.58
CA VAL A 185 -0.81 14.35 9.11
C VAL A 185 -2.25 14.88 9.01
N TYR A 186 -2.75 15.54 10.05
CA TYR A 186 -4.12 16.07 10.07
C TYR A 186 -4.32 17.16 9.05
N HIS A 187 -3.33 18.02 8.83
CA HIS A 187 -3.40 19.05 7.79
C HIS A 187 -3.50 18.43 6.39
N ALA A 188 -2.65 17.44 6.09
CA ALA A 188 -2.71 16.72 4.82
C ALA A 188 -4.06 16.00 4.61
N ALA A 189 -4.60 15.37 5.66
CA ALA A 189 -5.89 14.72 5.63
C ALA A 189 -7.05 15.71 5.41
N TRP A 190 -7.00 16.85 6.08
CA TRP A 190 -7.99 17.93 5.92
C TRP A 190 -8.01 18.48 4.49
N LEU A 191 -6.84 18.75 3.91
CA LEU A 191 -6.73 19.19 2.50
C LEU A 191 -7.34 18.17 1.55
N ALA A 192 -7.02 16.88 1.73
CA ALA A 192 -7.57 15.79 0.92
C ALA A 192 -9.10 15.71 1.03
N GLN A 193 -9.65 15.81 2.24
CA GLN A 193 -11.08 15.75 2.50
C GLN A 193 -11.84 16.93 1.89
N ASN A 194 -11.24 18.12 1.84
CA ASN A 194 -11.85 19.32 1.31
C ASN A 194 -11.56 19.57 -0.18
N GLY A 195 -11.00 18.58 -0.90
CA GLY A 195 -10.76 18.65 -2.34
C GLY A 195 -9.63 19.60 -2.75
N HIS A 196 -8.75 20.01 -1.83
CA HIS A 196 -7.55 20.77 -2.12
C HIS A 196 -6.41 19.89 -2.63
N GLY A 197 -5.41 20.46 -3.29
CA GLY A 197 -4.16 19.77 -3.62
C GLY A 197 -3.38 19.47 -2.33
N TYR A 198 -2.94 18.24 -2.14
CA TYR A 198 -2.30 17.77 -0.90
C TYR A 198 -1.05 16.91 -1.11
N SER A 199 -0.59 16.73 -2.34
CA SER A 199 0.56 15.85 -2.66
C SER A 199 1.83 16.25 -1.92
N LYS A 200 2.09 17.58 -1.79
CA LYS A 200 3.23 18.11 -1.05
C LYS A 200 3.09 17.81 0.44
N GLU A 201 1.95 18.13 1.02
CA GLU A 201 1.67 17.98 2.44
C GLU A 201 1.65 16.49 2.85
N ALA A 202 1.09 15.62 2.00
CA ALA A 202 1.17 14.17 2.20
C ALA A 202 2.62 13.64 2.17
N ALA A 203 3.47 14.21 1.30
CA ALA A 203 4.89 13.85 1.25
C ALA A 203 5.67 14.38 2.48
N MET A 204 5.32 15.57 2.97
CA MET A 204 5.92 16.15 4.18
C MET A 204 5.52 15.38 5.45
N ALA A 205 4.26 14.93 5.52
CA ALA A 205 3.73 14.19 6.66
C ALA A 205 4.38 12.79 6.80
N LYS A 206 4.72 12.13 5.67
CA LYS A 206 5.35 10.81 5.63
C LYS A 206 6.85 10.89 5.88
#